data_0805942962449a9962a01d6423f32ed2
#
_entry.id   0805942962449a9962a01d6423f32ed2
#
_cell.length_a   1.000
_cell.length_b   1.000
_cell.length_c   1.000
_cell.angle_alpha   90.00
_cell.angle_beta   90.00
_cell.angle_gamma   90.00
#
_symmetry.space_group_name_H-M   'P 1'
#
loop_
_entity.id
_entity.type
_entity.pdbx_description
1 polymer ?
#
loop_
_entity_poly.entity_id
_entity_poly.type
_entity_poly.pdbx_seq_one_letter_code
_entity_poly.pdbx_strand_id
1 'polypeptide(L)'
;NLRDLMEYDFTKGNCMRYIRHKTRNSKKNENEIAFTIQPEAQTIIERYISENGKLVFGKYESYEKVYSLVFRHIGKVTDLAGINRKVSYYSARKTFAQHGYDIGIEIEKIEYCIGHSMKNNRPIFNYIRIMQEHADKVFREIFDQLLK
;
A
#
# COMPACT_ATOMS: atom_id res chain seq x y z
N ASN A 1 3.99 -1.65 1.85
CA ASN A 1 5.20 -2.48 1.78
C ASN A 1 4.84 -3.92 2.17
N LEU A 2 5.40 -4.92 1.48
CA LEU A 2 5.07 -6.34 1.72
C LEU A 2 5.31 -6.77 3.18
N ARG A 3 6.39 -6.29 3.81
CA ARG A 3 6.68 -6.62 5.21
C ARG A 3 5.62 -6.04 6.16
N ASP A 4 5.22 -4.78 5.95
CA ASP A 4 4.16 -4.16 6.74
C ASP A 4 2.84 -4.92 6.60
N LEU A 5 2.52 -5.40 5.38
CA LEU A 5 1.34 -6.20 5.09
C LEU A 5 1.38 -7.58 5.78
N MET A 6 2.54 -8.23 5.83
CA MET A 6 2.70 -9.53 6.50
C MET A 6 2.60 -9.43 8.03
N GLU A 7 3.03 -8.31 8.60
CA GLU A 7 3.03 -8.10 10.05
C GLU A 7 1.68 -7.55 10.58
N TYR A 8 0.85 -6.98 9.69
CA TYR A 8 -0.40 -6.34 10.09
C TYR A 8 -1.44 -7.33 10.60
N ASP A 9 -2.14 -6.93 11.65
CA ASP A 9 -3.27 -7.67 12.22
C ASP A 9 -4.59 -7.09 11.69
N PHE A 10 -5.24 -7.82 10.82
CA PHE A 10 -6.48 -7.42 10.15
C PHE A 10 -7.75 -7.64 10.98
N THR A 11 -7.63 -8.18 12.19
CA THR A 11 -8.78 -8.27 13.12
C THR A 11 -9.17 -6.92 13.73
N LYS A 12 -8.33 -5.90 13.56
CA LYS A 12 -8.51 -4.57 14.13
C LYS A 12 -9.56 -3.68 13.43
N GLY A 13 -10.35 -4.27 12.56
CA GLY A 13 -11.38 -3.56 11.80
C GLY A 13 -10.91 -3.14 10.40
N ASN A 14 -11.73 -2.31 9.74
CA ASN A 14 -11.52 -1.92 8.35
C ASN A 14 -10.59 -0.70 8.15
N CYS A 15 -10.03 -0.14 9.21
CA CYS A 15 -9.09 0.97 9.13
C CYS A 15 -7.67 0.47 9.38
N MET A 16 -6.84 0.50 8.36
CA MET A 16 -5.43 0.16 8.47
C MET A 16 -4.65 1.33 9.04
N ARG A 17 -3.98 1.13 10.19
CA ARG A 17 -3.10 2.11 10.85
C ARG A 17 -1.75 1.47 11.13
N TYR A 18 -0.68 2.06 10.65
CA TYR A 18 0.65 1.50 10.87
C TYR A 18 1.76 2.53 10.69
N ILE A 19 2.89 2.26 11.35
CA ILE A 19 4.17 2.93 11.09
C ILE A 19 5.00 1.98 10.22
N ARG A 20 5.50 2.48 9.09
CA ARG A 20 6.27 1.65 8.15
C ARG A 20 7.47 1.00 8.83
N HIS A 21 7.66 -0.29 8.63
CA HIS A 21 8.79 -1.05 9.16
C HIS A 21 10.15 -0.37 8.84
N LYS A 22 10.32 0.12 7.61
CA LYS A 22 11.55 0.78 7.17
C LYS A 22 11.90 2.05 7.96
N THR A 23 10.92 2.74 8.52
CA THR A 23 11.11 4.04 9.20
C THR A 23 10.80 3.99 10.69
N ARG A 24 10.38 2.84 11.21
CA ARG A 24 9.99 2.63 12.62
C ARG A 24 11.08 3.06 13.62
N ASN A 25 12.34 2.84 13.28
CA ASN A 25 13.48 3.16 14.14
C ASN A 25 14.11 4.54 13.86
N SER A 26 13.54 5.30 12.94
CA SER A 26 14.04 6.64 12.64
C SER A 26 13.39 7.64 13.58
N LYS A 27 14.16 8.28 14.46
CA LYS A 27 13.70 9.33 15.39
C LYS A 27 13.01 10.52 14.70
N LYS A 28 13.11 10.62 13.38
CA LYS A 28 12.54 11.71 12.57
C LYS A 28 11.17 11.40 11.95
N ASN A 29 10.69 10.16 12.01
CA ASN A 29 9.52 9.73 11.25
C ASN A 29 8.52 8.94 12.09
N GLU A 30 7.77 9.64 12.89
CA GLU A 30 6.57 9.12 13.58
C GLU A 30 5.30 9.27 12.71
N ASN A 31 5.44 9.23 11.38
CA ASN A 31 4.27 9.35 10.51
C ASN A 31 3.51 8.03 10.48
N GLU A 32 2.47 7.96 11.29
CA GLU A 32 1.45 6.94 11.14
C GLU A 32 0.72 7.15 9.81
N ILE A 33 0.56 6.07 9.05
CA ILE A 33 -0.28 6.03 7.86
C ILE A 33 -1.61 5.43 8.28
N ALA A 34 -2.71 6.11 7.98
CA ALA A 34 -4.05 5.66 8.27
C ALA A 34 -4.93 5.79 7.04
N PHE A 35 -5.68 4.74 6.71
CA PHE A 35 -6.68 4.74 5.65
C PHE A 35 -7.69 3.62 5.86
N THR A 36 -8.89 3.79 5.31
CA THR A 36 -9.92 2.76 5.27
C THR A 36 -9.58 1.74 4.17
N ILE A 37 -9.63 0.45 4.51
CA ILE A 37 -9.42 -0.64 3.56
C ILE A 37 -10.56 -0.61 2.56
N GLN A 38 -10.22 -0.47 1.28
CA GLN A 38 -11.22 -0.39 0.21
C GLN A 38 -11.92 -1.75 0.04
N PRO A 39 -13.20 -1.79 -0.37
CA PRO A 39 -14.00 -3.02 -0.49
C PRO A 39 -13.33 -4.10 -1.34
N GLU A 40 -12.65 -3.70 -2.41
CA GLU A 40 -11.93 -4.61 -3.30
C GLU A 40 -10.77 -5.31 -2.57
N ALA A 41 -10.05 -4.59 -1.72
CA ALA A 41 -8.97 -5.15 -0.89
C ALA A 41 -9.54 -5.99 0.26
N GLN A 42 -10.65 -5.57 0.85
CA GLN A 42 -11.30 -6.32 1.93
C GLN A 42 -11.73 -7.71 1.48
N THR A 43 -12.33 -7.84 0.30
CA THR A 43 -12.69 -9.14 -0.30
C THR A 43 -11.49 -10.08 -0.43
N ILE A 44 -10.32 -9.54 -0.77
CA ILE A 44 -9.07 -10.32 -0.86
C ILE A 44 -8.58 -10.71 0.54
N ILE A 45 -8.61 -9.77 1.49
CA ILE A 45 -8.18 -10.00 2.87
C ILE A 45 -9.01 -11.11 3.49
N GLU A 46 -10.34 -11.04 3.41
CA GLU A 46 -11.27 -12.04 3.95
C GLU A 46 -11.00 -13.45 3.42
N ARG A 47 -10.57 -13.57 2.17
CA ARG A 47 -10.21 -14.87 1.57
C ARG A 47 -8.91 -15.46 2.11
N TYR A 48 -7.97 -14.62 2.52
CA TYR A 48 -6.61 -15.06 2.86
C TYR A 48 -6.18 -14.74 4.29
N ILE A 49 -7.09 -14.24 5.12
CA ILE A 49 -6.82 -14.02 6.55
C ILE A 49 -6.83 -15.36 7.31
N SER A 50 -5.88 -15.53 8.21
CA SER A 50 -5.81 -16.66 9.13
C SER A 50 -6.47 -16.34 10.48
N GLU A 51 -6.66 -17.34 11.32
CA GLU A 51 -7.24 -17.20 12.66
C GLU A 51 -6.48 -16.21 13.56
N ASN A 52 -5.19 -16.03 13.30
CA ASN A 52 -4.35 -15.07 14.04
C ASN A 52 -4.40 -13.62 13.47
N GLY A 53 -5.31 -13.35 12.53
CA GLY A 53 -5.50 -12.02 11.95
C GLY A 53 -4.48 -11.61 10.89
N LYS A 54 -3.57 -12.49 10.50
CA LYS A 54 -2.55 -12.20 9.47
C LYS A 54 -2.91 -12.82 8.14
N LEU A 55 -2.40 -12.22 7.06
CA LEU A 55 -2.55 -12.80 5.73
C LEU A 55 -1.66 -14.02 5.55
N VAL A 56 -2.23 -15.06 4.91
CA VAL A 56 -1.54 -16.30 4.57
C VAL A 56 -0.89 -16.20 3.20
N PHE A 57 0.41 -16.46 3.15
CA PHE A 57 1.20 -16.49 1.92
C PHE A 57 1.66 -17.94 1.61
N GLY A 58 0.68 -18.80 1.31
CA GLY A 58 0.93 -20.24 1.15
C GLY A 58 1.52 -20.83 2.43
N LYS A 59 2.58 -21.64 2.29
CA LYS A 59 3.27 -22.29 3.43
C LYS A 59 4.45 -21.48 3.97
N TYR A 60 4.64 -20.24 3.52
CA TYR A 60 5.82 -19.45 3.85
C TYR A 60 5.50 -18.35 4.86
N GLU A 61 6.33 -18.26 5.89
CA GLU A 61 6.22 -17.26 6.95
C GLU A 61 7.34 -16.22 6.90
N SER A 62 8.54 -16.58 6.38
CA SER A 62 9.64 -15.61 6.31
C SER A 62 9.46 -14.63 5.16
N TYR A 63 9.82 -13.39 5.41
CA TYR A 63 9.72 -12.30 4.43
C TYR A 63 10.44 -12.64 3.11
N GLU A 64 11.64 -13.20 3.18
CA GLU A 64 12.47 -13.50 2.01
C GLU A 64 11.79 -14.55 1.11
N LYS A 65 11.19 -15.57 1.72
CA LYS A 65 10.46 -16.63 0.99
C LYS A 65 9.18 -16.08 0.38
N VAL A 66 8.41 -15.27 1.12
CA VAL A 66 7.20 -14.62 0.61
C VAL A 66 7.54 -13.64 -0.50
N TYR A 67 8.58 -12.83 -0.34
CA TYR A 67 9.05 -11.91 -1.39
C TYR A 67 9.41 -12.66 -2.68
N SER A 68 10.16 -13.75 -2.58
CA SER A 68 10.53 -14.59 -3.73
C SER A 68 9.31 -15.25 -4.38
N LEU A 69 8.33 -15.67 -3.58
CA LEU A 69 7.07 -16.22 -4.06
C LEU A 69 6.29 -15.17 -4.88
N VAL A 70 6.08 -14.00 -4.31
CA VAL A 70 5.36 -12.88 -4.97
C VAL A 70 6.06 -12.49 -6.27
N PHE A 71 7.38 -12.34 -6.25
CA PHE A 71 8.16 -11.99 -7.42
C PHE A 71 7.99 -13.01 -8.57
N ARG A 72 8.04 -14.30 -8.24
CA ARG A 72 7.87 -15.40 -9.22
C ARG A 72 6.45 -15.40 -9.80
N HIS A 73 5.43 -15.19 -8.98
CA HIS A 73 4.04 -15.21 -9.45
C HIS A 73 3.70 -13.97 -10.28
N ILE A 74 4.25 -12.80 -9.96
CA ILE A 74 4.08 -11.60 -10.82
C ILE A 74 4.63 -11.88 -12.21
N GLY A 75 5.82 -12.50 -12.33
CA GLY A 75 6.35 -12.91 -13.64
C GLY A 75 5.39 -13.78 -14.41
N LYS A 76 4.88 -14.86 -13.80
CA LYS A 76 3.89 -15.74 -14.46
C LYS A 76 2.62 -15.01 -14.90
N VAL A 77 2.09 -14.10 -14.05
CA VAL A 77 0.89 -13.33 -14.38
C VAL A 77 1.15 -12.41 -15.57
N THR A 78 2.31 -11.75 -15.62
CA THR A 78 2.67 -10.88 -16.75
C THR A 78 2.85 -11.65 -18.05
N ASP A 79 3.44 -12.83 -17.99
CA ASP A 79 3.59 -13.72 -19.15
C ASP A 79 2.23 -14.17 -19.68
N LEU A 80 1.32 -14.61 -18.80
CA LEU A 80 -0.04 -15.02 -19.15
C LEU A 80 -0.87 -13.84 -19.72
N ALA A 81 -0.63 -12.63 -19.25
CA ALA A 81 -1.29 -11.43 -19.73
C ALA A 81 -0.68 -10.87 -21.03
N GLY A 82 0.34 -11.50 -21.59
CA GLY A 82 1.03 -11.03 -22.80
C GLY A 82 1.77 -9.70 -22.61
N ILE A 83 2.14 -9.35 -21.38
CA ILE A 83 2.82 -8.09 -21.07
C ILE A 83 4.31 -8.26 -21.34
N ASN A 84 4.79 -7.73 -22.45
CA ASN A 84 6.20 -7.82 -22.86
C ASN A 84 7.05 -6.70 -22.22
N ARG A 85 6.98 -6.55 -20.90
CA ARG A 85 7.83 -5.66 -20.13
C ARG A 85 8.01 -6.18 -18.71
N LYS A 86 9.15 -5.83 -18.11
CA LYS A 86 9.43 -6.24 -16.72
C LYS A 86 8.47 -5.55 -15.76
N VAL A 87 7.62 -6.33 -15.08
CA VAL A 87 6.73 -5.90 -14.02
C VAL A 87 7.25 -6.44 -12.69
N SER A 88 7.11 -5.66 -11.64
CA SER A 88 7.50 -6.03 -10.29
C SER A 88 6.41 -5.61 -9.30
N TYR A 89 6.48 -6.10 -8.08
CA TYR A 89 5.62 -5.62 -6.99
C TYR A 89 5.67 -4.08 -6.83
N TYR A 90 6.82 -3.47 -7.12
CA TYR A 90 6.98 -2.02 -7.07
C TYR A 90 6.27 -1.28 -8.22
N SER A 91 5.94 -1.98 -9.30
CA SER A 91 5.22 -1.39 -10.43
C SER A 91 3.81 -0.93 -10.03
N ALA A 92 3.11 -1.68 -9.17
CA ALA A 92 1.79 -1.29 -8.66
C ALA A 92 1.85 0.07 -7.94
N ARG A 93 2.91 0.30 -7.15
CA ARG A 93 3.10 1.58 -6.46
C ARG A 93 3.36 2.74 -7.43
N LYS A 94 4.14 2.50 -8.49
CA LYS A 94 4.38 3.50 -9.53
C LYS A 94 3.11 3.82 -10.30
N THR A 95 2.34 2.79 -10.66
CA THR A 95 1.05 2.94 -11.36
C THR A 95 0.08 3.74 -10.50
N PHE A 96 -0.05 3.44 -9.23
CA PHE A 96 -0.88 4.19 -8.30
C PHE A 96 -0.50 5.69 -8.29
N ALA A 97 0.79 5.99 -8.13
CA ALA A 97 1.26 7.36 -8.07
C ALA A 97 1.07 8.11 -9.40
N GLN A 98 1.39 7.47 -10.53
CA GLN A 98 1.22 8.07 -11.86
C GLN A 98 -0.25 8.31 -12.16
N HIS A 99 -1.09 7.31 -11.93
CA HIS A 99 -2.52 7.42 -12.20
C HIS A 99 -3.18 8.50 -11.34
N GLY A 100 -2.83 8.57 -10.04
CA GLY A 100 -3.29 9.64 -9.17
C GLY A 100 -2.90 11.03 -9.68
N TYR A 101 -1.66 11.17 -10.18
CA TYR A 101 -1.20 12.40 -10.80
C TYR A 101 -1.99 12.76 -12.08
N ASP A 102 -2.20 11.77 -12.94
CA ASP A 102 -2.88 11.95 -14.24
C ASP A 102 -4.36 12.38 -14.07
N ILE A 103 -5.02 11.95 -13.00
CA ILE A 103 -6.40 12.38 -12.66
C ILE A 103 -6.45 13.65 -11.81
N GLY A 104 -5.31 14.31 -11.59
CA GLY A 104 -5.24 15.63 -10.94
C GLY A 104 -5.20 15.60 -9.41
N ILE A 105 -4.87 14.47 -8.79
CA ILE A 105 -4.71 14.42 -7.33
C ILE A 105 -3.43 15.14 -6.93
N GLU A 106 -3.52 15.93 -5.87
CA GLU A 106 -2.38 16.66 -5.30
C GLU A 106 -1.24 15.71 -4.90
N ILE A 107 -0.03 16.04 -5.33
CA ILE A 107 1.17 15.22 -5.12
C ILE A 107 1.36 14.86 -3.64
N GLU A 108 1.09 15.79 -2.75
CA GLU A 108 1.21 15.61 -1.31
C GLU A 108 0.31 14.50 -0.77
N LYS A 109 -0.92 14.43 -1.27
CA LYS A 109 -1.86 13.37 -0.90
C LYS A 109 -1.41 12.01 -1.42
N ILE A 110 -0.90 11.98 -2.67
CA ILE A 110 -0.30 10.77 -3.25
C ILE A 110 0.90 10.32 -2.42
N GLU A 111 1.81 11.23 -2.05
CA GLU A 111 2.98 10.93 -1.22
C GLU A 111 2.59 10.34 0.13
N TYR A 112 1.55 10.87 0.78
CA TYR A 112 1.02 10.29 2.02
C TYR A 112 0.51 8.87 1.79
N CYS A 113 -0.34 8.64 0.79
CA CYS A 113 -0.91 7.31 0.49
C CYS A 113 0.17 6.26 0.20
N ILE A 114 1.25 6.65 -0.48
CA ILE A 114 2.38 5.75 -0.69
C ILE A 114 3.39 5.74 0.47
N GLY A 115 3.09 6.45 1.56
CA GLY A 115 3.88 6.43 2.80
C GLY A 115 5.24 7.10 2.67
N HIS A 116 5.37 8.15 1.89
CA HIS A 116 6.55 8.99 1.92
C HIS A 116 6.57 9.87 3.18
N SER A 117 7.78 10.21 3.64
CA SER A 117 7.92 11.16 4.75
C SER A 117 7.56 12.57 4.28
N MET A 118 6.59 13.17 4.95
CA MET A 118 6.10 14.51 4.64
C MET A 118 6.98 15.62 5.22
N LYS A 119 7.78 15.32 6.24
CA LYS A 119 8.47 16.34 7.04
C LYS A 119 9.80 16.85 6.46
N ASN A 120 10.41 16.13 5.52
CA ASN A 120 11.85 16.32 5.32
C ASN A 120 12.27 17.46 4.38
N ASN A 121 11.37 18.05 3.57
CA ASN A 121 11.80 19.12 2.64
C ASN A 121 10.77 20.21 2.33
N ARG A 122 9.62 20.22 2.98
CA ARG A 122 8.58 21.21 2.68
C ARG A 122 8.02 21.81 3.98
N PRO A 123 8.35 23.08 4.31
CA PRO A 123 7.88 23.75 5.52
C PRO A 123 6.35 23.77 5.68
N ILE A 124 5.61 23.67 4.58
CA ILE A 124 4.14 23.68 4.56
C ILE A 124 3.54 22.56 5.43
N PHE A 125 4.21 21.40 5.55
CA PHE A 125 3.73 20.30 6.40
C PHE A 125 3.86 20.54 7.91
N ASN A 126 4.44 21.66 8.32
CA ASN A 126 4.35 22.13 9.69
C ASN A 126 2.96 22.73 10.00
N TYR A 127 2.23 23.10 8.96
CA TYR A 127 0.93 23.77 9.05
C TYR A 127 -0.24 22.92 8.56
N ILE A 128 0.01 21.96 7.67
CA ILE A 128 -1.01 21.12 7.05
C ILE A 128 -0.83 19.68 7.54
N ARG A 129 -1.93 19.04 7.95
CA ARG A 129 -1.99 17.60 8.24
C ARG A 129 -2.86 16.92 7.20
N ILE A 130 -2.33 15.90 6.56
CA ILE A 130 -3.13 14.99 5.76
C ILE A 130 -3.74 13.97 6.72
N MET A 131 -5.06 13.94 6.75
CA MET A 131 -5.85 13.08 7.62
C MET A 131 -6.26 11.81 6.86
N GLN A 132 -6.72 10.79 7.60
CA GLN A 132 -7.25 9.56 7.02
C GLN A 132 -8.31 9.83 5.95
N GLU A 133 -9.22 10.76 6.18
CA GLU A 133 -10.29 11.13 5.23
C GLU A 133 -9.77 11.59 3.86
N HIS A 134 -8.62 12.27 3.82
CA HIS A 134 -7.99 12.66 2.57
C HIS A 134 -7.44 11.44 1.82
N ALA A 135 -6.84 10.50 2.55
CA ALA A 135 -6.34 9.27 1.96
C ALA A 135 -7.49 8.41 1.41
N ASP A 136 -8.59 8.30 2.16
CA ASP A 136 -9.77 7.53 1.75
C ASP A 136 -10.37 8.06 0.45
N LYS A 137 -10.46 9.39 0.29
CA LYS A 137 -10.90 10.02 -0.97
C LYS A 137 -9.95 9.67 -2.12
N VAL A 138 -8.64 9.83 -1.92
CA VAL A 138 -7.64 9.51 -2.94
C VAL A 138 -7.72 8.05 -3.38
N PHE A 139 -7.81 7.12 -2.42
CA PHE A 139 -7.95 5.71 -2.74
C PHE A 139 -9.22 5.46 -3.55
N ARG A 140 -10.36 6.06 -3.16
CA ARG A 140 -11.62 5.84 -3.86
C ARG A 140 -11.58 6.41 -5.27
N GLU A 141 -11.11 7.63 -5.46
CA GLU A 141 -10.98 8.25 -6.78
C GLU A 141 -10.11 7.42 -7.73
N ILE A 142 -8.96 6.94 -7.26
CA ILE A 142 -8.05 6.10 -8.05
C ILE A 142 -8.71 4.76 -8.40
N PHE A 143 -9.33 4.07 -7.44
CA PHE A 143 -9.95 2.77 -7.70
C PHE A 143 -11.14 2.88 -8.65
N ASP A 144 -11.98 3.91 -8.51
CA ASP A 144 -13.13 4.13 -9.38
C ASP A 144 -12.73 4.37 -10.85
N GLN A 145 -11.55 4.93 -11.08
CA GLN A 145 -11.04 5.11 -12.44
C GLN A 145 -10.37 3.87 -13.00
N LEU A 146 -9.66 3.10 -12.17
CA LEU A 146 -8.96 1.88 -12.60
C LEU A 146 -9.92 0.71 -12.90
N LEU A 147 -11.13 0.74 -12.35
CA LEU A 147 -12.13 -0.33 -12.50
C LEU A 147 -13.17 -0.05 -13.60
N LYS A 148 -13.08 1.08 -14.27
CA LYS A 148 -13.86 1.40 -15.47
C LYS A 148 -13.25 0.77 -16.72
#